data_f354421233eb8f8d6f6b181d3c4086d3
#
_entry.id   f354421233eb8f8d6f6b181d3c4086d3
#
_cell.length_a   1.000
_cell.length_b   1.000
_cell.length_c   1.000
_cell.angle_alpha   90.00
_cell.angle_beta   90.00
_cell.angle_gamma   90.00
#
_symmetry.space_group_name_H-M   'P 1'
#
loop_
_entity.id
_entity.type
_entity.pdbx_description
1 polymer ?
#
loop_
_entity_poly.entity_id
_entity_poly.type
_entity_poly.pdbx_seq_one_letter_code
_entity_poly.pdbx_strand_id
1 'polypeptide(L)'
;ADRTVSKGQHVTVHTEDPVAGVVGQTAIHLRERDEERYDDVEEQYVDVGAVDGDEAESLVSVGDPVTVSTTVEDLHGSRISARGMDNRIGVWAAAEGLRRAVEADADATVYAVSTIQEEVGLQGARMVGADLAPDAVVAADVTHATDSPGIPDKRRGPVELGAGPVVTRGSANHPVLVETARAAADDAGVDVQLQAAGSRTGTDADAFFTAAGGTPALNVGLPNRYMHTPVEVIDATDLDDLARLLGAMAVRAG
;
A
#
# COMPACT_ATOMS: atom_id res chain seq x y z
N ALA A 1 -10.09 -4.21 -9.11
CA ALA A 1 -8.83 -4.63 -9.76
C ALA A 1 -8.70 -3.95 -11.12
N ASP A 2 -7.48 -3.56 -11.46
CA ASP A 2 -7.20 -3.00 -12.79
C ASP A 2 -7.03 -4.15 -13.81
N ARG A 3 -8.00 -4.30 -14.71
CA ARG A 3 -8.01 -5.33 -15.75
C ARG A 3 -6.90 -5.18 -16.80
N THR A 4 -6.20 -4.05 -16.81
CA THR A 4 -5.17 -3.78 -17.82
C THR A 4 -3.81 -4.36 -17.48
N VAL A 5 -3.57 -4.72 -16.21
CA VAL A 5 -2.25 -5.15 -15.72
C VAL A 5 -2.09 -6.66 -15.55
N SER A 6 -3.16 -7.45 -15.69
CA SER A 6 -3.14 -8.90 -15.43
C SER A 6 -2.61 -9.72 -16.61
N LYS A 7 -2.97 -9.35 -17.86
CA LYS A 7 -2.62 -10.12 -19.05
C LYS A 7 -1.13 -10.19 -19.31
N GLY A 8 -0.67 -11.40 -19.70
CA GLY A 8 0.74 -11.68 -19.98
C GLY A 8 1.59 -11.87 -18.73
N GLN A 9 0.97 -11.96 -17.55
CA GLN A 9 1.69 -12.18 -16.30
C GLN A 9 1.84 -13.67 -15.99
N HIS A 10 2.98 -14.04 -15.40
CA HIS A 10 3.11 -15.31 -14.70
C HIS A 10 2.42 -15.21 -13.35
N VAL A 11 1.75 -16.28 -12.95
CA VAL A 11 1.01 -16.34 -11.68
C VAL A 11 1.30 -17.63 -10.93
N THR A 12 1.01 -17.59 -9.64
CA THR A 12 0.97 -18.76 -8.77
C THR A 12 -0.44 -18.90 -8.21
N VAL A 13 -1.07 -20.05 -8.43
CA VAL A 13 -2.30 -20.45 -7.78
C VAL A 13 -1.93 -21.13 -6.46
N HIS A 14 -2.45 -20.62 -5.35
CA HIS A 14 -2.11 -21.07 -4.00
C HIS A 14 -3.03 -22.21 -3.56
N THR A 15 -2.64 -23.42 -3.92
CA THR A 15 -3.19 -24.69 -3.44
C THR A 15 -2.26 -25.31 -2.40
N GLU A 16 -2.54 -26.51 -1.88
CA GLU A 16 -1.62 -27.23 -0.99
C GLU A 16 -0.22 -27.38 -1.63
N ASP A 17 -0.18 -27.77 -2.89
CA ASP A 17 1.04 -27.74 -3.73
C ASP A 17 0.87 -26.61 -4.77
N PRO A 18 1.52 -25.46 -4.61
CA PRO A 18 1.30 -24.30 -5.47
C PRO A 18 1.50 -24.59 -6.97
N VAL A 19 0.52 -24.18 -7.77
CA VAL A 19 0.51 -24.41 -9.22
C VAL A 19 0.91 -23.15 -9.96
N ALA A 20 1.90 -23.28 -10.87
CA ALA A 20 2.29 -22.18 -11.75
C ALA A 20 1.29 -22.04 -12.92
N GLY A 21 1.03 -20.82 -13.31
CA GLY A 21 0.16 -20.51 -14.45
C GLY A 21 0.55 -19.21 -15.15
N VAL A 22 -0.16 -18.89 -16.20
CA VAL A 22 -0.02 -17.64 -16.93
C VAL A 22 -1.40 -17.05 -17.20
N VAL A 23 -1.55 -15.72 -17.10
CA VAL A 23 -2.75 -15.05 -17.59
C VAL A 23 -2.65 -14.93 -19.10
N GLY A 24 -3.46 -15.69 -19.83
CA GLY A 24 -3.44 -15.77 -21.28
C GLY A 24 -3.85 -14.46 -21.95
N GLN A 25 -3.34 -14.27 -23.16
CA GLN A 25 -3.73 -13.19 -24.03
C GLN A 25 -3.76 -13.66 -25.49
N THR A 26 -4.85 -13.35 -26.19
CA THR A 26 -4.96 -13.63 -27.62
C THR A 26 -3.87 -12.91 -28.41
N ALA A 27 -3.10 -13.65 -29.19
CA ALA A 27 -2.03 -13.11 -30.02
C ALA A 27 -2.56 -12.04 -30.99
N ILE A 28 -1.79 -10.98 -31.23
CA ILE A 28 -2.20 -9.84 -32.07
C ILE A 28 -2.66 -10.26 -33.46
N HIS A 29 -2.06 -11.32 -34.03
CA HIS A 29 -2.42 -11.82 -35.36
C HIS A 29 -3.79 -12.51 -35.43
N LEU A 30 -4.38 -12.83 -34.28
CA LEU A 30 -5.67 -13.52 -34.17
C LEU A 30 -6.79 -12.57 -33.70
N ARG A 31 -6.46 -11.30 -33.43
CA ARG A 31 -7.44 -10.27 -33.06
C ARG A 31 -7.99 -9.62 -34.31
N GLU A 32 -9.25 -9.12 -34.22
CA GLU A 32 -9.77 -8.25 -35.25
C GLU A 32 -8.96 -6.94 -35.31
N ARG A 33 -8.78 -6.39 -36.50
CA ARG A 33 -8.09 -5.10 -36.68
C ARG A 33 -8.87 -4.01 -35.93
N ASP A 34 -8.16 -3.20 -35.16
CA ASP A 34 -8.68 -2.09 -34.37
C ASP A 34 -9.39 -2.50 -33.06
N GLU A 35 -9.32 -3.75 -32.63
CA GLU A 35 -9.83 -4.19 -31.33
C GLU A 35 -8.81 -3.93 -30.21
N GLU A 36 -8.69 -2.68 -29.78
CA GLU A 36 -8.04 -2.32 -28.50
C GLU A 36 -9.01 -2.57 -27.34
N ARG A 37 -9.29 -3.84 -27.04
CA ARG A 37 -10.18 -4.22 -25.96
C ARG A 37 -9.38 -4.78 -24.78
N TYR A 38 -9.62 -4.22 -23.61
CA TYR A 38 -9.25 -4.86 -22.35
C TYR A 38 -10.45 -5.70 -21.89
N ASP A 39 -10.27 -7.03 -21.87
CA ASP A 39 -11.31 -7.95 -21.40
C ASP A 39 -11.63 -7.68 -19.93
N ASP A 40 -12.88 -7.83 -19.55
CA ASP A 40 -13.26 -7.77 -18.15
C ASP A 40 -12.59 -8.90 -17.37
N VAL A 41 -12.36 -8.71 -16.06
CA VAL A 41 -11.64 -9.69 -15.22
C VAL A 41 -12.31 -11.07 -15.29
N GLU A 42 -13.62 -11.11 -15.40
CA GLU A 42 -14.44 -12.32 -15.53
C GLU A 42 -14.25 -13.06 -16.87
N GLU A 43 -13.75 -12.38 -17.89
CA GLU A 43 -13.42 -12.94 -19.21
C GLU A 43 -11.96 -13.41 -19.31
N GLN A 44 -11.14 -13.13 -18.29
CA GLN A 44 -9.74 -13.52 -18.26
C GLN A 44 -9.62 -14.94 -17.69
N TYR A 45 -8.60 -15.65 -18.12
CA TYR A 45 -8.31 -17.01 -17.69
C TYR A 45 -6.83 -17.20 -17.34
N VAL A 46 -6.60 -18.10 -16.41
CA VAL A 46 -5.26 -18.58 -16.06
C VAL A 46 -5.06 -19.93 -16.74
N ASP A 47 -4.04 -20.01 -17.57
CA ASP A 47 -3.60 -21.27 -18.16
C ASP A 47 -2.60 -21.92 -17.21
N VAL A 48 -2.94 -23.08 -16.68
CA VAL A 48 -2.09 -23.90 -15.79
C VAL A 48 -1.43 -25.07 -16.53
N GLY A 49 -1.57 -25.14 -17.87
CA GLY A 49 -1.00 -26.19 -18.71
C GLY A 49 -1.81 -27.50 -18.73
N ALA A 50 -3.03 -27.51 -18.18
CA ALA A 50 -3.91 -28.66 -18.24
C ALA A 50 -4.42 -28.93 -19.65
N VAL A 51 -4.60 -30.20 -20.00
CA VAL A 51 -5.05 -30.60 -21.34
C VAL A 51 -6.57 -30.49 -21.52
N ASP A 52 -7.31 -30.51 -20.41
CA ASP A 52 -8.77 -30.36 -20.38
C ASP A 52 -9.26 -29.86 -19.00
N GLY A 53 -10.59 -29.71 -18.87
CA GLY A 53 -11.21 -29.20 -17.66
C GLY A 53 -11.07 -30.17 -16.47
N ASP A 54 -11.14 -31.46 -16.70
CA ASP A 54 -11.06 -32.47 -15.62
C ASP A 54 -9.63 -32.46 -15.01
N GLU A 55 -8.61 -32.31 -15.84
CA GLU A 55 -7.23 -32.15 -15.34
C GLU A 55 -7.06 -30.81 -14.60
N ALA A 56 -7.61 -29.72 -15.12
CA ALA A 56 -7.55 -28.42 -14.44
C ALA A 56 -8.21 -28.48 -13.06
N GLU A 57 -9.40 -29.09 -12.94
CA GLU A 57 -10.12 -29.29 -11.67
C GLU A 57 -9.37 -30.20 -10.69
N SER A 58 -8.48 -31.06 -11.19
CA SER A 58 -7.62 -31.88 -10.33
C SER A 58 -6.45 -31.09 -9.73
N LEU A 59 -6.05 -29.99 -10.36
CA LEU A 59 -4.90 -29.16 -9.98
C LEU A 59 -5.31 -27.97 -9.11
N VAL A 60 -6.46 -27.34 -9.39
CA VAL A 60 -6.91 -26.11 -8.76
C VAL A 60 -8.42 -26.14 -8.47
N SER A 61 -8.86 -25.35 -7.52
CA SER A 61 -10.27 -25.22 -7.15
C SER A 61 -10.78 -23.79 -7.29
N VAL A 62 -12.09 -23.66 -7.51
CA VAL A 62 -12.74 -22.34 -7.48
C VAL A 62 -12.57 -21.72 -6.11
N GLY A 63 -12.00 -20.51 -6.07
CA GLY A 63 -11.73 -19.76 -4.84
C GLY A 63 -10.28 -19.82 -4.38
N ASP A 64 -9.42 -20.63 -5.01
CA ASP A 64 -7.99 -20.63 -4.70
C ASP A 64 -7.38 -19.24 -5.02
N PRO A 65 -6.61 -18.64 -4.10
CA PRO A 65 -5.98 -17.36 -4.33
C PRO A 65 -4.94 -17.43 -5.45
N VAL A 66 -4.90 -16.39 -6.30
CA VAL A 66 -3.91 -16.26 -7.38
C VAL A 66 -3.09 -15.01 -7.17
N THR A 67 -1.77 -15.14 -7.23
CA THR A 67 -0.87 -13.97 -7.16
C THR A 67 0.03 -13.90 -8.37
N VAL A 68 0.34 -12.67 -8.82
CA VAL A 68 1.35 -12.45 -9.87
C VAL A 68 2.72 -12.86 -9.34
N SER A 69 3.45 -13.65 -10.12
CA SER A 69 4.79 -14.15 -9.76
C SER A 69 5.85 -13.14 -10.17
N THR A 70 6.08 -12.13 -9.31
CA THR A 70 7.17 -11.16 -9.45
C THR A 70 8.11 -11.25 -8.26
N THR A 71 9.36 -10.89 -8.48
CA THR A 71 10.40 -10.77 -7.45
C THR A 71 10.59 -9.30 -7.05
N VAL A 72 11.36 -9.09 -5.99
CA VAL A 72 11.88 -7.76 -5.66
C VAL A 72 13.08 -7.49 -6.56
N GLU A 73 13.10 -6.35 -7.22
CA GLU A 73 14.18 -5.93 -8.12
C GLU A 73 14.78 -4.60 -7.66
N ASP A 74 16.09 -4.58 -7.50
CA ASP A 74 16.84 -3.37 -7.27
C ASP A 74 16.92 -2.55 -8.57
N LEU A 75 16.48 -1.31 -8.52
CA LEU A 75 16.61 -0.36 -9.62
C LEU A 75 17.81 0.56 -9.38
N HIS A 76 18.02 1.53 -10.29
CA HIS A 76 19.11 2.48 -10.13
C HIS A 76 18.95 3.37 -8.89
N GLY A 77 20.03 3.54 -8.12
CA GLY A 77 20.04 4.30 -6.87
C GLY A 77 19.43 3.53 -5.71
N SER A 78 18.60 4.18 -4.93
CA SER A 78 17.91 3.62 -3.75
C SER A 78 16.52 3.05 -4.06
N ARG A 79 16.15 2.96 -5.34
CA ARG A 79 14.81 2.53 -5.75
C ARG A 79 14.71 1.03 -5.84
N ILE A 80 13.58 0.50 -5.39
CA ILE A 80 13.23 -0.91 -5.48
C ILE A 80 11.85 -1.06 -6.11
N SER A 81 11.68 -2.16 -6.85
CA SER A 81 10.40 -2.51 -7.47
C SER A 81 9.91 -3.86 -6.99
N ALA A 82 8.64 -3.96 -6.65
CA ALA A 82 7.96 -5.22 -6.36
C ALA A 82 6.44 -5.05 -6.48
N ARG A 83 5.71 -6.15 -6.46
CA ARG A 83 4.26 -6.13 -6.27
C ARG A 83 3.90 -5.97 -4.80
N GLY A 84 2.74 -5.37 -4.50
CA GLY A 84 2.18 -5.29 -3.14
C GLY A 84 3.08 -4.50 -2.18
N MET A 85 3.77 -3.48 -2.69
CA MET A 85 4.35 -2.43 -1.85
C MET A 85 3.22 -1.75 -1.07
N ASP A 86 2.09 -1.58 -1.71
CA ASP A 86 0.80 -1.31 -1.12
C ASP A 86 0.19 -2.61 -0.55
N ASN A 87 0.14 -2.81 0.82
CA ASN A 87 0.82 -1.93 1.79
C ASN A 87 1.75 -2.74 2.72
N ARG A 88 2.60 -3.62 2.17
CA ARG A 88 3.58 -4.39 2.97
C ARG A 88 4.62 -3.49 3.60
N ILE A 89 4.95 -2.38 2.94
CA ILE A 89 5.93 -1.42 3.43
C ILE A 89 5.40 -0.63 4.62
N GLY A 90 4.09 -0.31 4.65
CA GLY A 90 3.45 0.30 5.81
C GLY A 90 3.46 -0.62 7.04
N VAL A 91 3.22 -1.93 6.83
CA VAL A 91 3.34 -2.93 7.90
C VAL A 91 4.77 -2.98 8.45
N TRP A 92 5.78 -3.00 7.58
CA TRP A 92 7.19 -2.97 7.99
C TRP A 92 7.51 -1.67 8.74
N ALA A 93 7.09 -0.52 8.21
CA ALA A 93 7.35 0.78 8.82
C ALA A 93 6.69 0.92 10.20
N ALA A 94 5.48 0.40 10.39
CA ALA A 94 4.81 0.37 11.70
C ALA A 94 5.58 -0.46 12.72
N ALA A 95 6.04 -1.67 12.34
CA ALA A 95 6.83 -2.54 13.21
C ALA A 95 8.20 -1.93 13.54
N GLU A 96 8.88 -1.37 12.56
CA GLU A 96 10.19 -0.72 12.74
C GLU A 96 10.05 0.59 13.53
N GLY A 97 8.97 1.37 13.33
CA GLY A 97 8.65 2.55 14.12
C GLY A 97 8.43 2.21 15.60
N LEU A 98 7.70 1.12 15.90
CA LEU A 98 7.56 0.61 17.27
C LEU A 98 8.91 0.23 17.87
N ARG A 99 9.78 -0.50 17.13
CA ARG A 99 11.11 -0.87 17.60
C ARG A 99 11.93 0.37 17.99
N ARG A 100 11.89 1.42 17.14
CA ARG A 100 12.57 2.70 17.39
C ARG A 100 11.99 3.46 18.57
N ALA A 101 10.67 3.43 18.76
CA ALA A 101 10.01 4.03 19.92
C ALA A 101 10.47 3.37 21.24
N VAL A 102 10.58 2.05 21.27
CA VAL A 102 11.09 1.30 22.42
C VAL A 102 12.57 1.63 22.68
N GLU A 103 13.42 1.69 21.66
CA GLU A 103 14.82 2.06 21.79
C GLU A 103 15.04 3.49 22.31
N ALA A 104 14.09 4.37 22.02
CA ALA A 104 14.11 5.77 22.47
C ALA A 104 13.43 5.99 23.85
N ASP A 105 13.02 4.92 24.54
CA ASP A 105 12.30 4.98 25.83
C ASP A 105 11.05 5.89 25.78
N ALA A 106 10.23 5.75 24.72
CA ALA A 106 9.00 6.53 24.57
C ALA A 106 8.06 6.29 25.77
N ASP A 107 7.62 7.38 26.44
CA ASP A 107 6.69 7.31 27.58
C ASP A 107 5.23 7.24 27.11
N ALA A 108 4.94 6.25 26.25
CA ALA A 108 3.64 5.99 25.69
C ALA A 108 3.41 4.50 25.48
N THR A 109 2.15 4.04 25.54
CA THR A 109 1.78 2.70 25.08
C THR A 109 1.59 2.74 23.55
N VAL A 110 2.48 2.07 22.84
CA VAL A 110 2.50 2.05 21.37
C VAL A 110 2.13 0.67 20.84
N TYR A 111 1.21 0.64 19.88
CA TYR A 111 0.82 -0.58 19.16
C TYR A 111 1.25 -0.46 17.71
N ALA A 112 1.98 -1.44 17.19
CA ALA A 112 2.11 -1.65 15.74
C ALA A 112 1.07 -2.70 15.32
N VAL A 113 0.18 -2.32 14.42
CA VAL A 113 -0.95 -3.16 14.02
C VAL A 113 -0.89 -3.41 12.53
N SER A 114 -0.93 -4.68 12.13
CA SER A 114 -1.17 -5.08 10.75
C SER A 114 -2.65 -5.41 10.59
N THR A 115 -3.38 -4.55 9.91
CA THR A 115 -4.79 -4.75 9.58
C THR A 115 -4.98 -5.66 8.38
N ILE A 116 -6.21 -6.09 8.16
CA ILE A 116 -6.58 -6.88 6.98
C ILE A 116 -7.74 -6.21 6.25
N GLN A 117 -7.88 -6.52 4.96
CA GLN A 117 -9.03 -6.08 4.14
C GLN A 117 -9.19 -4.55 4.06
N GLU A 118 -8.07 -3.83 3.99
CA GLU A 118 -8.10 -2.39 3.74
C GLU A 118 -8.78 -2.10 2.39
N GLU A 119 -8.29 -2.71 1.31
CA GLU A 119 -8.70 -2.56 -0.08
C GLU A 119 -10.18 -2.92 -0.38
N VAL A 120 -10.84 -3.60 0.56
CA VAL A 120 -12.23 -4.05 0.41
C VAL A 120 -13.15 -3.49 1.49
N GLY A 121 -12.77 -2.36 2.07
CA GLY A 121 -13.63 -1.57 2.95
C GLY A 121 -13.13 -1.38 4.38
N LEU A 122 -11.80 -1.40 4.62
CA LEU A 122 -11.17 -1.05 5.91
C LEU A 122 -11.65 -1.94 7.07
N GLN A 123 -11.92 -3.23 6.82
CA GLN A 123 -12.62 -4.08 7.80
C GLN A 123 -11.78 -4.30 9.05
N GLY A 124 -10.49 -4.64 8.88
CA GLY A 124 -9.58 -4.86 10.01
C GLY A 124 -9.42 -3.62 10.87
N ALA A 125 -9.24 -2.45 10.26
CA ALA A 125 -9.12 -1.18 10.98
C ALA A 125 -10.37 -0.85 11.80
N ARG A 126 -11.56 -1.11 11.27
CA ARG A 126 -12.84 -0.92 12.00
C ARG A 126 -12.93 -1.80 13.23
N MET A 127 -12.48 -3.05 13.12
CA MET A 127 -12.49 -4.00 14.23
C MET A 127 -11.48 -3.58 15.31
N VAL A 128 -10.25 -3.29 14.90
CA VAL A 128 -9.18 -2.84 15.81
C VAL A 128 -9.55 -1.53 16.51
N GLY A 129 -10.09 -0.56 15.79
CA GLY A 129 -10.50 0.73 16.37
C GLY A 129 -11.60 0.60 17.41
N ALA A 130 -12.51 -0.37 17.27
CA ALA A 130 -13.55 -0.64 18.24
C ALA A 130 -13.01 -1.33 19.52
N ASP A 131 -11.98 -2.16 19.38
CA ASP A 131 -11.44 -2.98 20.48
C ASP A 131 -10.34 -2.25 21.27
N LEU A 132 -9.36 -1.66 20.60
CA LEU A 132 -8.24 -0.99 21.26
C LEU A 132 -8.58 0.40 21.80
N ALA A 133 -9.53 1.13 21.19
CA ALA A 133 -9.90 2.49 21.52
C ALA A 133 -8.70 3.41 21.87
N PRO A 134 -7.72 3.57 20.95
CA PRO A 134 -6.51 4.34 21.24
C PRO A 134 -6.80 5.85 21.27
N ASP A 135 -5.93 6.62 21.94
CA ASP A 135 -6.05 8.09 22.01
C ASP A 135 -5.75 8.76 20.67
N ALA A 136 -4.90 8.13 19.83
CA ALA A 136 -4.56 8.59 18.50
C ALA A 136 -4.13 7.44 17.60
N VAL A 137 -4.30 7.60 16.29
CA VAL A 137 -3.89 6.63 15.27
C VAL A 137 -3.08 7.31 14.17
N VAL A 138 -2.01 6.67 13.76
CA VAL A 138 -1.29 7.00 12.53
C VAL A 138 -1.37 5.80 11.59
N ALA A 139 -2.07 5.96 10.47
CA ALA A 139 -2.05 4.99 9.40
C ALA A 139 -0.80 5.22 8.53
N ALA A 140 0.06 4.22 8.48
CA ALA A 140 1.22 4.20 7.57
C ALA A 140 0.81 3.49 6.29
N ASP A 141 0.70 4.23 5.22
CA ASP A 141 0.21 3.74 3.94
C ASP A 141 1.06 4.26 2.78
N VAL A 142 0.67 4.00 1.56
CA VAL A 142 1.31 4.57 0.37
C VAL A 142 0.53 5.79 -0.14
N THR A 143 1.18 6.59 -0.97
CA THR A 143 0.52 7.65 -1.74
C THR A 143 1.11 7.75 -3.13
N HIS A 144 0.31 8.21 -4.10
CA HIS A 144 0.75 8.32 -5.49
C HIS A 144 1.89 9.32 -5.64
N ALA A 145 3.07 8.83 -6.03
CA ALA A 145 4.14 9.69 -6.52
C ALA A 145 3.73 10.35 -7.84
N THR A 146 4.04 11.63 -8.00
CA THR A 146 3.65 12.43 -9.17
C THR A 146 4.83 12.82 -10.04
N ASP A 147 5.98 12.23 -9.80
CA ASP A 147 7.25 12.54 -10.46
C ASP A 147 7.56 11.64 -11.68
N SER A 148 6.66 10.71 -12.02
CA SER A 148 6.80 9.88 -13.22
C SER A 148 6.15 10.54 -14.45
N PRO A 149 6.64 10.20 -15.69
CA PRO A 149 5.99 10.65 -16.91
C PRO A 149 4.52 10.21 -17.01
N GLY A 150 3.66 11.05 -17.56
CA GLY A 150 2.25 10.70 -17.80
C GLY A 150 1.30 10.89 -16.64
N ILE A 151 1.76 11.38 -15.49
CA ILE A 151 0.86 11.75 -14.39
C ILE A 151 0.20 13.10 -14.69
N PRO A 152 -1.13 13.15 -14.94
CA PRO A 152 -1.77 14.35 -15.50
C PRO A 152 -2.09 15.43 -14.46
N ASP A 153 -2.16 15.09 -13.18
CA ASP A 153 -2.70 16.01 -12.17
C ASP A 153 -1.85 16.09 -10.89
N LYS A 154 -1.33 17.29 -10.64
CA LYS A 154 -0.60 17.62 -9.41
C LYS A 154 -1.42 18.52 -8.46
N ARG A 155 -2.75 18.47 -8.52
CA ARG A 155 -3.61 19.36 -7.72
C ARG A 155 -3.49 19.15 -6.21
N ARG A 156 -3.06 17.96 -5.79
CA ARG A 156 -2.87 17.63 -4.36
C ARG A 156 -1.48 18.02 -3.85
N GLY A 157 -0.62 18.54 -4.70
CA GLY A 157 0.79 18.84 -4.45
C GLY A 157 1.72 17.86 -5.14
N PRO A 158 2.97 18.24 -5.42
CA PRO A 158 3.98 17.33 -5.91
C PRO A 158 4.32 16.30 -4.83
N VAL A 159 4.50 15.04 -5.24
CA VAL A 159 5.02 13.95 -4.42
C VAL A 159 6.11 13.26 -5.22
N GLU A 160 7.32 13.21 -4.67
CA GLU A 160 8.51 12.72 -5.35
C GLU A 160 9.15 11.57 -4.56
N LEU A 161 9.67 10.56 -5.24
CA LEU A 161 10.48 9.51 -4.63
C LEU A 161 11.83 10.09 -4.17
N GLY A 162 12.26 9.72 -2.96
CA GLY A 162 13.52 10.18 -2.38
C GLY A 162 13.44 11.55 -1.71
N ALA A 163 12.23 12.10 -1.54
CA ALA A 163 12.00 13.38 -0.86
C ALA A 163 11.31 13.22 0.51
N GLY A 164 11.30 12.00 1.03
CA GLY A 164 10.74 11.66 2.34
C GLY A 164 9.25 11.30 2.34
N PRO A 165 8.74 10.80 3.47
CA PRO A 165 7.34 10.45 3.64
C PRO A 165 6.42 11.66 3.50
N VAL A 166 5.16 11.40 3.21
CA VAL A 166 4.14 12.42 2.94
C VAL A 166 3.18 12.55 4.12
N VAL A 167 3.17 13.70 4.74
CA VAL A 167 2.18 14.06 5.76
C VAL A 167 0.98 14.70 5.06
N THR A 168 -0.18 14.07 5.20
CA THR A 168 -1.39 14.52 4.53
C THR A 168 -2.12 15.56 5.38
N ARG A 169 -2.50 16.69 4.80
CA ARG A 169 -3.26 17.76 5.45
C ARG A 169 -4.65 17.93 4.85
N GLY A 170 -5.64 18.11 5.67
CA GLY A 170 -7.02 18.34 5.24
C GLY A 170 -8.01 17.88 6.29
N SER A 171 -9.31 17.94 5.99
CA SER A 171 -10.37 17.65 6.96
C SER A 171 -10.40 16.18 7.42
N ALA A 172 -9.79 15.26 6.68
CA ALA A 172 -9.70 13.85 7.03
C ALA A 172 -8.59 13.54 8.06
N ASN A 173 -7.68 14.49 8.32
CA ASN A 173 -6.55 14.31 9.22
C ASN A 173 -6.64 15.27 10.40
N HIS A 174 -6.40 14.75 11.61
CA HIS A 174 -6.49 15.57 12.81
C HIS A 174 -5.36 16.62 12.84
N PRO A 175 -5.65 17.92 12.96
CA PRO A 175 -4.64 18.97 12.79
C PRO A 175 -3.52 18.91 13.84
N VAL A 176 -3.81 18.48 15.07
CA VAL A 176 -2.78 18.31 16.11
C VAL A 176 -1.80 17.22 15.69
N LEU A 177 -2.28 16.09 15.17
CA LEU A 177 -1.40 14.99 14.71
C LEU A 177 -0.54 15.41 13.50
N VAL A 178 -1.08 16.25 12.62
CA VAL A 178 -0.30 16.83 11.50
C VAL A 178 0.86 17.67 12.05
N GLU A 179 0.63 18.54 13.00
CA GLU A 179 1.68 19.38 13.60
C GLU A 179 2.63 18.53 14.46
N THR A 180 2.14 17.49 15.16
CA THR A 180 3.00 16.52 15.87
C THR A 180 3.93 15.79 14.89
N ALA A 181 3.41 15.32 13.75
CA ALA A 181 4.23 14.65 12.74
C ALA A 181 5.33 15.57 12.18
N ARG A 182 4.99 16.82 11.88
CA ARG A 182 5.97 17.80 11.38
C ARG A 182 7.06 18.09 12.41
N ALA A 183 6.66 18.31 13.66
CA ALA A 183 7.63 18.54 14.73
C ALA A 183 8.48 17.30 15.04
N ALA A 184 7.91 16.10 14.94
CA ALA A 184 8.67 14.83 15.08
C ALA A 184 9.65 14.64 13.91
N ALA A 185 9.29 15.04 12.71
CA ALA A 185 10.17 15.03 11.54
C ALA A 185 11.39 15.96 11.75
N ASP A 186 11.14 17.18 12.22
CA ASP A 186 12.21 18.14 12.55
C ASP A 186 13.18 17.57 13.61
N ASP A 187 12.65 16.95 14.70
CA ASP A 187 13.47 16.37 15.77
C ASP A 187 14.29 15.16 15.25
N ALA A 188 13.71 14.35 14.37
CA ALA A 188 14.37 13.18 13.81
C ALA A 188 15.31 13.51 12.64
N GLY A 189 15.31 14.75 12.14
CA GLY A 189 16.04 15.14 10.94
C GLY A 189 15.53 14.37 9.71
N VAL A 190 14.21 14.23 9.57
CA VAL A 190 13.53 13.60 8.45
C VAL A 190 12.86 14.69 7.62
N ASP A 191 13.17 14.73 6.35
CA ASP A 191 12.43 15.59 5.41
C ASP A 191 11.04 14.97 5.16
N VAL A 192 10.00 15.81 5.14
CA VAL A 192 8.63 15.38 4.85
C VAL A 192 8.00 16.22 3.76
N GLN A 193 7.22 15.57 2.92
CA GLN A 193 6.40 16.23 1.91
C GLN A 193 5.01 16.50 2.47
N LEU A 194 4.34 17.55 1.99
CA LEU A 194 2.97 17.87 2.38
C LEU A 194 2.03 17.66 1.20
N GLN A 195 0.95 16.91 1.43
CA GLN A 195 -0.08 16.68 0.44
C GLN A 195 -1.45 17.14 0.96
N ALA A 196 -2.25 17.76 0.09
CA ALA A 196 -3.62 18.11 0.44
C ALA A 196 -4.55 16.89 0.32
N ALA A 197 -5.37 16.65 1.35
CA ALA A 197 -6.48 15.69 1.33
C ALA A 197 -7.80 16.43 1.49
N GLY A 198 -8.86 15.83 0.94
CA GLY A 198 -10.25 16.30 1.15
C GLY A 198 -10.86 15.69 2.40
N SER A 199 -12.07 15.15 2.24
CA SER A 199 -12.86 14.53 3.31
C SER A 199 -12.50 13.06 3.57
N ARG A 200 -11.59 12.46 2.80
CA ARG A 200 -11.12 11.09 2.93
C ARG A 200 -9.64 11.01 2.59
N THR A 201 -8.94 10.09 3.24
CA THR A 201 -7.57 9.71 2.93
C THR A 201 -7.53 8.56 1.93
N GLY A 202 -8.53 7.67 1.96
CA GLY A 202 -8.57 6.42 1.22
C GLY A 202 -7.71 5.34 1.88
N THR A 203 -7.48 5.43 3.19
CA THR A 203 -6.65 4.52 3.99
C THR A 203 -7.39 4.12 5.27
N ASP A 204 -6.82 3.24 6.06
CA ASP A 204 -7.34 2.82 7.36
C ASP A 204 -7.59 3.99 8.33
N ALA A 205 -6.94 5.14 8.16
CA ALA A 205 -7.22 6.35 8.94
C ALA A 205 -8.71 6.75 8.90
N ASP A 206 -9.37 6.56 7.76
CA ASP A 206 -10.79 6.89 7.59
C ASP A 206 -11.71 6.03 8.47
N ALA A 207 -11.31 4.79 8.80
CA ALA A 207 -12.07 3.92 9.69
C ALA A 207 -11.96 4.36 11.15
N PHE A 208 -10.78 4.75 11.58
CA PHE A 208 -10.54 5.18 12.97
C PHE A 208 -11.21 6.49 13.30
N PHE A 209 -11.36 7.38 12.34
CA PHE A 209 -11.99 8.68 12.53
C PHE A 209 -13.42 8.59 13.16
N THR A 210 -14.13 7.50 12.91
CA THR A 210 -15.47 7.25 13.49
C THR A 210 -15.48 6.13 14.54
N ALA A 211 -14.34 5.47 14.80
CA ALA A 211 -14.26 4.41 15.79
C ALA A 211 -14.33 4.92 17.22
N ALA A 212 -14.86 4.13 18.14
CA ALA A 212 -14.89 4.41 19.59
C ALA A 212 -15.43 5.82 19.97
N GLY A 213 -16.29 6.41 19.15
CA GLY A 213 -16.81 7.76 19.38
C GLY A 213 -15.97 8.88 18.75
N GLY A 214 -14.96 8.52 17.96
CA GLY A 214 -14.10 9.43 17.22
C GLY A 214 -12.65 9.41 17.76
N THR A 215 -11.76 8.73 17.05
CA THR A 215 -10.33 8.69 17.37
C THR A 215 -9.59 9.66 16.46
N PRO A 216 -8.75 10.57 17.01
CA PRO A 216 -7.86 11.39 16.18
C PRO A 216 -7.00 10.50 15.28
N ALA A 217 -7.06 10.73 13.97
CA ALA A 217 -6.34 9.93 12.98
C ALA A 217 -5.52 10.81 12.04
N LEU A 218 -4.40 10.28 11.59
CA LEU A 218 -3.52 10.85 10.59
C LEU A 218 -3.10 9.77 9.61
N ASN A 219 -3.09 10.10 8.31
CA ASN A 219 -2.42 9.32 7.29
C ASN A 219 -1.02 9.89 7.02
N VAL A 220 -0.01 9.03 7.08
CA VAL A 220 1.35 9.32 6.61
C VAL A 220 1.65 8.32 5.49
N GLY A 221 1.88 8.85 4.28
CA GLY A 221 2.06 8.03 3.09
C GLY A 221 3.53 7.89 2.69
N LEU A 222 3.90 6.72 2.16
CA LEU A 222 5.15 6.54 1.44
C LEU A 222 4.91 6.82 -0.05
N PRO A 223 5.74 7.65 -0.73
CA PRO A 223 5.63 7.82 -2.18
C PRO A 223 5.76 6.49 -2.91
N ASN A 224 4.79 6.18 -3.78
CA ASN A 224 4.74 4.95 -4.56
C ASN A 224 4.35 5.27 -6.01
N ARG A 225 5.15 4.82 -6.98
CA ARG A 225 4.81 4.85 -8.39
C ARG A 225 4.13 3.55 -8.79
N TYR A 226 3.21 3.63 -9.73
CA TYR A 226 2.54 2.47 -10.34
C TYR A 226 1.76 1.62 -9.32
N MET A 227 1.20 2.26 -8.30
CA MET A 227 0.36 1.63 -7.28
C MET A 227 -0.70 0.72 -7.91
N HIS A 228 -1.01 -0.40 -7.25
CA HIS A 228 -1.93 -1.43 -7.72
C HIS A 228 -1.48 -2.16 -9.01
N THR A 229 -0.20 -2.13 -9.32
CA THR A 229 0.38 -2.90 -10.43
C THR A 229 1.39 -3.94 -9.92
N PRO A 230 1.79 -4.92 -10.75
CA PRO A 230 2.82 -5.88 -10.37
C PRO A 230 4.25 -5.30 -10.21
N VAL A 231 4.45 -4.03 -10.53
CA VAL A 231 5.75 -3.37 -10.62
C VAL A 231 5.77 -2.01 -9.90
N GLU A 232 5.19 -1.95 -8.72
CA GLU A 232 5.25 -0.76 -7.87
C GLU A 232 6.70 -0.38 -7.57
N VAL A 233 6.97 0.92 -7.47
CA VAL A 233 8.33 1.44 -7.23
C VAL A 233 8.31 2.43 -6.08
N ILE A 234 9.19 2.21 -5.12
CA ILE A 234 9.45 3.11 -3.98
C ILE A 234 10.93 3.47 -3.90
N ASP A 235 11.26 4.43 -3.06
CA ASP A 235 12.62 4.71 -2.62
C ASP A 235 12.86 4.12 -1.22
N ALA A 236 13.92 3.32 -1.06
CA ALA A 236 14.22 2.67 0.21
C ALA A 236 14.63 3.66 1.31
N THR A 237 15.13 4.85 0.95
CA THR A 237 15.44 5.91 1.93
C THR A 237 14.16 6.51 2.50
N ASP A 238 13.13 6.75 1.67
CA ASP A 238 11.83 7.21 2.15
C ASP A 238 11.19 6.20 3.12
N LEU A 239 11.41 4.90 2.89
CA LEU A 239 10.90 3.85 3.77
C LEU A 239 11.55 3.87 5.15
N ASP A 240 12.89 4.05 5.23
CA ASP A 240 13.59 4.22 6.50
C ASP A 240 13.15 5.52 7.21
N ASP A 241 13.00 6.59 6.46
CA ASP A 241 12.55 7.88 6.98
C ASP A 241 11.10 7.81 7.49
N LEU A 242 10.22 7.05 6.86
CA LEU A 242 8.87 6.79 7.39
C LEU A 242 8.94 6.10 8.76
N ALA A 243 9.75 5.05 8.89
CA ALA A 243 9.90 4.35 10.18
C ALA A 243 10.54 5.24 11.26
N ARG A 244 11.50 6.10 10.90
CA ARG A 244 12.09 7.11 11.81
C ARG A 244 11.04 8.12 12.27
N LEU A 245 10.24 8.62 11.35
CA LEU A 245 9.15 9.55 11.66
C LEU A 245 8.13 8.92 12.62
N LEU A 246 7.69 7.69 12.38
CA LEU A 246 6.74 6.98 13.24
C LEU A 246 7.30 6.78 14.67
N GLY A 247 8.57 6.39 14.78
CA GLY A 247 9.24 6.28 16.07
C GLY A 247 9.33 7.62 16.81
N ALA A 248 9.69 8.69 16.12
CA ALA A 248 9.75 10.04 16.70
C ALA A 248 8.37 10.58 17.11
N MET A 249 7.32 10.27 16.35
CA MET A 249 5.95 10.62 16.74
C MET A 249 5.54 9.90 18.03
N ALA A 250 5.90 8.63 18.21
CA ALA A 250 5.62 7.88 19.44
C ALA A 250 6.32 8.50 20.66
N VAL A 251 7.57 8.94 20.51
CA VAL A 251 8.31 9.66 21.58
C VAL A 251 7.61 10.97 21.96
N ARG A 252 7.05 11.69 21.01
CA ARG A 252 6.32 12.94 21.27
C ARG A 252 4.91 12.74 21.84
N ALA A 253 4.36 11.52 21.77
CA ALA A 253 3.04 11.21 22.31
C ALA A 253 3.05 10.98 23.84
N GLY A 254 4.19 10.69 24.43
CA GLY A 254 4.42 10.62 25.87
C GLY A 254 4.84 11.97 26.40
#